data_ab4ec05d556eb0eb22796df897609a2f
#
_entry.id   ab4ec05d556eb0eb22796df897609a2f
#
_cell.length_a   1.000
_cell.length_b   1.000
_cell.length_c   1.000
_cell.angle_alpha   90.00
_cell.angle_beta   90.00
_cell.angle_gamma   90.00
#
_symmetry.space_group_name_H-M   'P 1'
#
loop_
_entity.id
_entity.type
_entity.pdbx_description
1 polymer ?
#
loop_
_entity_poly.entity_id
_entity_poly.type
_entity_poly.pdbx_seq_one_letter_code
_entity_poly.pdbx_strand_id
1 'polypeptide(L)'
;MSIQTVNAEILAGNFTNEQLSSVIDAVKFARARLTEVNKRSLKLGQSVKFTSTKNGMTYNGTVDKIAIKFVTVRTGQGLWRVPANMLETA
;
A
#
# COMPACT_ATOMS: atom_id res chain seq x y z
N MET A 1 8.42 -6.10 -16.82
CA MET A 1 9.30 -5.14 -16.15
C MET A 1 9.27 -5.40 -14.65
N SER A 2 10.41 -5.59 -14.05
CA SER A 2 10.49 -5.84 -12.60
C SER A 2 10.65 -4.53 -11.83
N ILE A 3 10.30 -4.54 -10.55
CA ILE A 3 10.47 -3.36 -9.68
C ILE A 3 11.96 -3.04 -9.52
N GLN A 4 12.84 -4.04 -9.51
CA GLN A 4 14.28 -3.83 -9.45
C GLN A 4 14.80 -3.09 -10.68
N THR A 5 14.29 -3.41 -11.86
CA THR A 5 14.65 -2.71 -13.10
C THR A 5 14.23 -1.25 -13.06
N VAL A 6 12.99 -0.97 -12.61
CA VAL A 6 12.48 0.40 -12.46
C VAL A 6 13.34 1.18 -11.47
N ASN A 7 13.63 0.61 -10.31
CA ASN A 7 14.44 1.26 -9.28
C ASN A 7 15.88 1.49 -9.77
N ALA A 8 16.46 0.53 -10.49
CA ALA A 8 17.80 0.67 -11.03
C ALA A 8 17.90 1.82 -12.03
N GLU A 9 16.90 1.99 -12.89
CA GLU A 9 16.86 3.09 -13.85
C GLU A 9 16.76 4.44 -13.14
N ILE A 10 15.95 4.56 -12.10
CA ILE A 10 15.81 5.78 -11.30
C ILE A 10 17.12 6.12 -10.61
N LEU A 11 17.76 5.13 -9.96
CA LEU A 11 19.00 5.31 -9.21
C LEU A 11 20.20 5.56 -10.11
N ALA A 12 20.16 5.10 -11.35
CA ALA A 12 21.25 5.34 -12.31
C ALA A 12 21.34 6.80 -12.78
N GLY A 13 20.38 7.65 -12.43
CA GLY A 13 20.42 9.07 -12.80
C GLY A 13 20.08 9.35 -14.25
N ASN A 14 19.38 8.44 -14.93
CA ASN A 14 19.01 8.59 -16.33
C ASN A 14 17.82 9.52 -16.56
N PHE A 15 17.24 10.05 -15.51
CA PHE A 15 16.05 10.91 -15.58
C PHE A 15 16.37 12.34 -15.20
N THR A 16 15.73 13.29 -15.88
CA THR A 16 15.75 14.69 -15.49
C THR A 16 14.82 14.94 -14.29
N ASN A 17 14.94 16.12 -13.68
CA ASN A 17 14.03 16.51 -12.60
C ASN A 17 12.56 16.49 -13.03
N GLU A 18 12.26 16.93 -14.25
CA GLU A 18 10.90 16.88 -14.79
C GLU A 18 10.40 15.46 -14.95
N GLN A 19 11.25 14.57 -15.45
CA GLN A 19 10.92 13.16 -15.61
C GLN A 19 10.73 12.49 -14.24
N LEU A 20 11.56 12.80 -13.25
CA LEU A 20 11.39 12.28 -11.88
C LEU A 20 10.09 12.77 -11.25
N SER A 21 9.72 14.03 -11.49
CA SER A 21 8.44 14.56 -11.00
C SER A 21 7.26 13.82 -11.64
N SER A 22 7.36 13.51 -12.95
CA SER A 22 6.34 12.72 -13.64
C SER A 22 6.23 11.32 -13.07
N VAL A 23 7.35 10.68 -12.72
CA VAL A 23 7.35 9.35 -12.09
C VAL A 23 6.67 9.41 -10.71
N ILE A 24 6.95 10.45 -9.92
CA ILE A 24 6.31 10.65 -8.62
C ILE A 24 4.80 10.80 -8.76
N ASP A 25 4.34 11.59 -9.73
CA ASP A 25 2.92 11.77 -9.98
C ASP A 25 2.26 10.46 -10.41
N ALA A 26 2.91 9.68 -11.24
CA ALA A 26 2.42 8.35 -11.65
C ALA A 26 2.29 7.41 -10.44
N VAL A 27 3.27 7.44 -9.53
CA VAL A 27 3.22 6.63 -8.30
C VAL A 27 2.06 7.06 -7.42
N LYS A 28 1.84 8.36 -7.22
CA LYS A 28 0.70 8.86 -6.44
C LYS A 28 -0.64 8.44 -7.04
N PHE A 29 -0.78 8.54 -8.35
CA PHE A 29 -1.98 8.12 -9.06
C PHE A 29 -2.22 6.61 -8.91
N ALA A 30 -1.17 5.81 -9.07
CA ALA A 30 -1.27 4.36 -8.93
C ALA A 30 -1.66 3.94 -7.51
N ARG A 31 -1.12 4.60 -6.49
CA ARG A 31 -1.49 4.35 -5.10
C ARG A 31 -2.95 4.69 -4.81
N ALA A 32 -3.42 5.83 -5.32
CA ALA A 32 -4.81 6.23 -5.15
C ALA A 32 -5.76 5.22 -5.80
N ARG A 33 -5.43 4.76 -6.99
CA ARG A 33 -6.21 3.75 -7.71
C ARG A 33 -6.23 2.41 -6.97
N LEU A 34 -5.08 1.98 -6.46
CA LEU A 34 -4.97 0.74 -5.69
C LEU A 34 -5.79 0.82 -4.41
N THR A 35 -5.78 1.97 -3.73
CA THR A 35 -6.61 2.21 -2.54
C THR A 35 -8.09 2.01 -2.87
N GLU A 36 -8.59 2.61 -3.96
CA GLU A 36 -9.99 2.46 -4.36
C GLU A 36 -10.34 1.01 -4.71
N VAL A 37 -9.49 0.32 -5.45
CA VAL A 37 -9.71 -1.08 -5.81
C VAL A 37 -9.74 -1.95 -4.55
N ASN A 38 -8.79 -1.78 -3.64
CA ASN A 38 -8.72 -2.55 -2.40
C ASN A 38 -9.93 -2.31 -1.52
N LYS A 39 -10.38 -1.06 -1.38
CA LYS A 39 -11.56 -0.73 -0.57
C LYS A 39 -12.83 -1.38 -1.10
N ARG A 40 -12.98 -1.47 -2.43
CA ARG A 40 -14.13 -2.12 -3.06
C ARG A 40 -14.15 -3.62 -2.83
N SER A 41 -12.98 -4.25 -2.74
CA SER A 41 -12.87 -5.70 -2.55
C SER A 41 -12.85 -6.12 -1.08
N LEU A 42 -12.65 -5.18 -0.15
CA LEU A 42 -12.60 -5.47 1.28
C LEU A 42 -13.99 -5.56 1.88
N LYS A 43 -14.14 -6.50 2.83
CA LYS A 43 -15.37 -6.67 3.60
C LYS A 43 -15.03 -6.73 5.08
N LEU A 44 -15.96 -6.28 5.92
CA LEU A 44 -15.81 -6.38 7.37
C LEU A 44 -15.65 -7.85 7.78
N GLY A 45 -14.71 -8.13 8.68
CA GLY A 45 -14.41 -9.48 9.14
C GLY A 45 -13.52 -10.29 8.20
N GLN A 46 -13.13 -9.73 7.06
CA GLN A 46 -12.24 -10.41 6.12
C GLN A 46 -10.83 -10.53 6.69
N SER A 47 -10.18 -11.68 6.47
CA SER A 47 -8.78 -11.87 6.86
C SER A 47 -7.87 -11.15 5.87
N VAL A 48 -6.97 -10.33 6.41
CA VAL A 48 -6.02 -9.54 5.63
C VAL A 48 -4.63 -9.60 6.27
N LYS A 49 -3.62 -9.23 5.49
CA LYS A 49 -2.25 -9.07 5.99
C LYS A 49 -1.67 -7.76 5.48
N PHE A 50 -0.71 -7.23 6.22
CA PHE A 50 0.01 -6.04 5.83
C PHE A 50 1.43 -6.07 6.42
N THR A 51 2.35 -5.39 5.77
CA THR A 51 3.73 -5.26 6.24
C THR A 51 3.93 -3.85 6.81
N SER A 52 4.37 -3.77 8.06
CA SER A 52 4.65 -2.49 8.70
C SER A 52 5.91 -1.86 8.09
N THR A 53 5.82 -0.59 7.71
CA THR A 53 6.96 0.16 7.20
C THR A 53 7.95 0.55 8.30
N LYS A 54 7.51 0.48 9.57
CA LYS A 54 8.35 0.84 10.71
C LYS A 54 9.38 -0.23 11.06
N ASN A 55 9.00 -1.51 10.98
CA ASN A 55 9.86 -2.62 11.36
C ASN A 55 9.98 -3.71 10.31
N GLY A 56 9.31 -3.58 9.17
CA GLY A 56 9.34 -4.55 8.09
C GLY A 56 8.64 -5.88 8.39
N MET A 57 7.94 -5.99 9.51
CA MET A 57 7.22 -7.21 9.88
C MET A 57 5.85 -7.28 9.26
N THR A 58 5.43 -8.49 8.89
CA THR A 58 4.10 -8.75 8.35
C THR A 58 3.16 -9.16 9.47
N TYR A 59 1.99 -8.52 9.51
CA TYR A 59 0.94 -8.80 10.48
C TYR A 59 -0.29 -9.32 9.77
N ASN A 60 -0.98 -10.24 10.42
CA ASN A 60 -2.27 -10.78 9.98
C ASN A 60 -3.37 -10.30 10.91
N GLY A 61 -4.52 -10.00 10.35
CA GLY A 61 -5.67 -9.57 11.14
C GLY A 61 -6.95 -9.64 10.36
N THR A 62 -8.01 -9.07 10.93
CA THR A 62 -9.33 -8.99 10.30
C THR A 62 -9.74 -7.54 10.15
N VAL A 63 -10.49 -7.25 9.08
CA VAL A 63 -11.00 -5.90 8.81
C VAL A 63 -12.07 -5.57 9.84
N ASP A 64 -11.83 -4.53 10.64
CA ASP A 64 -12.76 -4.06 11.67
C ASP A 64 -13.60 -2.89 11.20
N LYS A 65 -13.00 -1.96 10.44
CA LYS A 65 -13.69 -0.78 9.91
C LYS A 65 -13.03 -0.33 8.61
N ILE A 66 -13.83 0.13 7.66
CA ILE A 66 -13.34 0.70 6.40
C ILE A 66 -13.70 2.19 6.39
N ALA A 67 -12.68 3.05 6.43
CA ALA A 67 -12.82 4.49 6.37
C ALA A 67 -12.29 5.03 5.03
N ILE A 68 -12.43 6.34 4.82
CA ILE A 68 -12.05 6.97 3.54
C ILE A 68 -10.56 6.78 3.22
N LYS A 69 -9.68 7.01 4.21
CA LYS A 69 -8.23 6.95 4.01
C LYS A 69 -7.59 5.67 4.53
N PHE A 70 -8.15 5.10 5.57
CA PHE A 70 -7.54 3.99 6.29
C PHE A 70 -8.55 2.88 6.53
N VAL A 71 -8.03 1.67 6.63
CA VAL A 71 -8.78 0.51 7.07
C VAL A 71 -8.27 0.16 8.46
N THR A 72 -9.19 -0.01 9.41
CA THR A 72 -8.84 -0.49 10.74
C THR A 72 -8.78 -2.01 10.73
N VAL A 73 -7.62 -2.55 11.08
CA VAL A 73 -7.37 -3.99 11.11
C VAL A 73 -7.17 -4.42 12.56
N ARG A 74 -7.94 -5.41 12.97
CA ARG A 74 -7.81 -6.01 14.30
C ARG A 74 -6.79 -7.14 14.24
N THR A 75 -5.72 -7.00 15.00
CA THR A 75 -4.67 -8.01 15.13
C THR A 75 -4.62 -8.54 16.57
N GLY A 76 -3.83 -9.56 16.81
CA GLY A 76 -3.57 -10.03 18.17
C GLY A 76 -2.89 -9.00 19.08
N GLN A 77 -2.34 -7.94 18.50
CA GLN A 77 -1.65 -6.87 19.22
C GLN A 77 -2.46 -5.58 19.30
N GLY A 78 -3.74 -5.61 18.92
CA GLY A 78 -4.63 -4.47 18.96
C GLY A 78 -5.10 -4.01 17.59
N LEU A 79 -5.64 -2.80 17.54
CA LEU A 79 -6.16 -2.20 16.31
C LEU A 79 -5.08 -1.37 15.61
N TRP A 80 -5.00 -1.55 14.30
CA TRP A 80 -4.07 -0.80 13.45
C TRP A 80 -4.86 -0.05 12.39
N ARG A 81 -4.47 1.20 12.13
CA ARG A 81 -4.97 1.95 10.98
C ARG A 81 -3.98 1.79 9.84
N VAL A 82 -4.41 1.15 8.77
CA VAL A 82 -3.55 0.80 7.64
C VAL A 82 -4.13 1.37 6.35
N PRO A 83 -3.31 2.06 5.53
CA PRO A 83 -3.80 2.48 4.21
C PRO A 83 -4.26 1.27 3.40
N ALA A 84 -5.39 1.39 2.71
CA ALA A 84 -5.98 0.26 1.98
C ALA A 84 -5.04 -0.32 0.91
N ASN A 85 -4.17 0.51 0.34
CA ASN A 85 -3.20 0.06 -0.66
C ASN A 85 -2.11 -0.86 -0.11
N MET A 86 -1.97 -0.93 1.21
CA MET A 86 -0.98 -1.79 1.87
C MET A 86 -1.55 -3.14 2.29
N LEU A 87 -2.88 -3.33 2.18
CA LEU A 87 -3.53 -4.56 2.59
C LEU A 87 -3.53 -5.59 1.47
N GLU A 88 -3.31 -6.84 1.86
CA GLU A 88 -3.43 -7.99 0.97
C GLU A 88 -4.40 -8.99 1.60
N THR A 89 -5.13 -9.70 0.77
CA THR A 89 -6.00 -10.81 1.23
C THR A 89 -5.13 -11.93 1.81
N ALA A 90 -5.45 -12.32 3.01
CA ALA A 90 -4.72 -13.42 3.66
C ALA A 90 -5.23 -14.78 3.21
#